data_c41ad6b0713cb0effbb2716a868e4879
#
_entry.id   c41ad6b0713cb0effbb2716a868e4879
#
_cell.length_a   1.000
_cell.length_b   1.000
_cell.length_c   1.000
_cell.angle_alpha   90.00
_cell.angle_beta   90.00
_cell.angle_gamma   90.00
#
_symmetry.space_group_name_H-M   'P 1'
#
loop_
_entity.id
_entity.type
_entity.pdbx_description
1 polymer ?
#
loop_
_entity_poly.entity_id
_entity_poly.type
_entity_poly.pdbx_seq_one_letter_code
_entity_poly.pdbx_strand_id
1 'polypeptide(L)'
;MKWMIYGANGYTGALVAQYAKQQGLQPVLAGRNSEAIHKLAGQLELPSCIVDLSDSTALQRALADVDLVVHCAGPFEITAAPMIEACLASKTHYVDITGELSVFEYAHACHERAQQAGVVLCPGVGFDVIPTDCVAAKLKQALPDATELTLGFDSASRMSRGTAKTSVRRLGEGGAVRRDGKITSVPLAYHTRSIDFGNGEKFAMTIPWGDVSTAYYTTGIPNIEVYIPASPNLVKKLKRLNWFRWLLRLETVKKFLEKKVEQQPAGPNEKQLEQAITYVWGEAKNAQGVTETLRITVMNGYRLTSHGAVDVAQYILTHSPAGGFYTPAKLCGADLVEKYYVVA
;
A
#
# COMPACT_ATOMS: atom_id res chain seq x y z
N MET A 1 15.92 -17.46 10.12
CA MET A 1 14.48 -17.21 9.97
C MET A 1 14.10 -17.38 8.51
N LYS A 2 13.07 -18.14 8.24
CA LYS A 2 12.61 -18.47 6.88
C LYS A 2 11.42 -17.57 6.53
N TRP A 3 11.48 -16.85 5.43
CA TRP A 3 10.39 -16.00 5.00
C TRP A 3 10.07 -16.17 3.52
N MET A 4 8.88 -15.77 3.12
CA MET A 4 8.32 -16.04 1.79
C MET A 4 7.85 -14.75 1.12
N ILE A 5 8.08 -14.63 -0.18
CA ILE A 5 7.48 -13.61 -1.05
C ILE A 5 6.40 -14.31 -1.88
N TYR A 6 5.13 -14.11 -1.55
CA TYR A 6 4.01 -14.66 -2.33
C TYR A 6 3.59 -13.69 -3.44
N GLY A 7 3.41 -14.20 -4.65
CA GLY A 7 3.20 -13.37 -5.84
C GLY A 7 4.50 -12.81 -6.42
N ALA A 8 5.61 -13.51 -6.17
CA ALA A 8 6.95 -13.08 -6.56
C ALA A 8 7.13 -12.85 -8.08
N ASN A 9 6.35 -13.55 -8.91
CA ASN A 9 6.39 -13.38 -10.38
C ASN A 9 5.61 -12.14 -10.89
N GLY A 10 4.94 -11.39 -10.01
CA GLY A 10 4.35 -10.10 -10.35
C GLY A 10 5.41 -9.01 -10.49
N TYR A 11 5.06 -7.86 -11.12
CA TYR A 11 5.99 -6.76 -11.33
C TYR A 11 6.68 -6.32 -10.01
N THR A 12 5.89 -5.98 -9.00
CA THR A 12 6.44 -5.52 -7.71
C THR A 12 7.07 -6.66 -6.91
N GLY A 13 6.46 -7.85 -6.93
CA GLY A 13 7.02 -9.03 -6.26
C GLY A 13 8.42 -9.39 -6.77
N ALA A 14 8.66 -9.26 -8.08
CA ALA A 14 9.99 -9.48 -8.66
C ALA A 14 11.01 -8.42 -8.20
N LEU A 15 10.60 -7.14 -8.08
CA LEU A 15 11.46 -6.09 -7.53
C LEU A 15 11.81 -6.35 -6.06
N VAL A 16 10.84 -6.80 -5.24
CA VAL A 16 11.08 -7.20 -3.84
C VAL A 16 12.07 -8.36 -3.78
N ALA A 17 11.90 -9.39 -4.62
CA ALA A 17 12.79 -10.55 -4.67
C ALA A 17 14.23 -10.17 -5.10
N GLN A 18 14.36 -9.32 -6.12
CA GLN A 18 15.65 -8.81 -6.59
C GLN A 18 16.35 -7.99 -5.49
N TYR A 19 15.64 -7.09 -4.84
CA TYR A 19 16.20 -6.28 -3.76
C TYR A 19 16.61 -7.15 -2.56
N ALA A 20 15.79 -8.13 -2.17
CA ALA A 20 16.15 -9.08 -1.12
C ALA A 20 17.45 -9.85 -1.44
N LYS A 21 17.60 -10.33 -2.69
CA LYS A 21 18.82 -11.00 -3.15
C LYS A 21 20.04 -10.07 -3.10
N GLN A 22 19.89 -8.80 -3.51
CA GLN A 22 20.94 -7.77 -3.43
C GLN A 22 21.39 -7.51 -1.98
N GLN A 23 20.48 -7.65 -1.01
CA GLN A 23 20.80 -7.54 0.41
C GLN A 23 21.36 -8.86 1.02
N GLY A 24 21.63 -9.86 0.20
CA GLY A 24 22.15 -11.16 0.64
C GLY A 24 21.11 -12.06 1.31
N LEU A 25 19.81 -11.71 1.19
CA LEU A 25 18.72 -12.47 1.79
C LEU A 25 18.24 -13.60 0.87
N GLN A 26 17.66 -14.65 1.45
CA GLN A 26 17.20 -15.82 0.72
C GLN A 26 15.71 -16.15 1.01
N PRO A 27 14.77 -15.31 0.55
CA PRO A 27 13.35 -15.63 0.68
C PRO A 27 12.95 -16.81 -0.21
N VAL A 28 11.88 -17.50 0.19
CA VAL A 28 11.20 -18.46 -0.67
C VAL A 28 10.30 -17.69 -1.65
N LEU A 29 10.48 -17.87 -2.94
CA LEU A 29 9.63 -17.26 -3.97
C LEU A 29 8.39 -18.12 -4.20
N ALA A 30 7.21 -17.55 -3.98
CA ALA A 30 5.97 -18.32 -4.05
C ALA A 30 4.90 -17.68 -4.94
N GLY A 31 4.01 -18.52 -5.45
CA GLY A 31 2.87 -18.12 -6.27
C GLY A 31 2.22 -19.33 -6.96
N ARG A 32 1.13 -19.09 -7.69
CA ARG A 32 0.36 -20.16 -8.36
C ARG A 32 0.89 -20.56 -9.74
N ASN A 33 1.64 -19.66 -10.40
CA ASN A 33 2.18 -19.95 -11.75
C ASN A 33 3.55 -20.60 -11.61
N SER A 34 3.57 -21.93 -11.74
CA SER A 34 4.76 -22.77 -11.58
C SER A 34 5.91 -22.35 -12.51
N GLU A 35 5.64 -22.17 -13.81
CA GLU A 35 6.66 -21.81 -14.80
C GLU A 35 7.31 -20.46 -14.48
N ALA A 36 6.49 -19.43 -14.21
CA ALA A 36 7.00 -18.10 -13.93
C ALA A 36 7.76 -18.02 -12.59
N ILE A 37 7.32 -18.74 -11.56
CA ILE A 37 8.01 -18.81 -10.26
C ILE A 37 9.34 -19.55 -10.41
N HIS A 38 9.37 -20.73 -11.03
CA HIS A 38 10.61 -21.47 -11.23
C HIS A 38 11.63 -20.71 -12.08
N LYS A 39 11.17 -20.01 -13.12
CA LYS A 39 12.02 -19.14 -13.95
C LYS A 39 12.69 -18.05 -13.11
N LEU A 40 11.90 -17.29 -12.32
CA LEU A 40 12.44 -16.23 -11.48
C LEU A 40 13.36 -16.78 -10.38
N ALA A 41 12.97 -17.89 -9.76
CA ALA A 41 13.76 -18.55 -8.72
C ALA A 41 15.12 -19.03 -9.26
N GLY A 42 15.14 -19.62 -10.46
CA GLY A 42 16.38 -20.01 -11.13
C GLY A 42 17.27 -18.81 -11.50
N GLN A 43 16.68 -17.70 -11.96
CA GLN A 43 17.44 -16.48 -12.27
C GLN A 43 18.07 -15.82 -11.03
N LEU A 44 17.41 -15.90 -9.89
CA LEU A 44 17.87 -15.30 -8.63
C LEU A 44 18.59 -16.30 -7.72
N GLU A 45 18.64 -17.59 -8.10
CA GLU A 45 19.18 -18.68 -7.27
C GLU A 45 18.53 -18.70 -5.88
N LEU A 46 17.19 -18.62 -5.85
CA LEU A 46 16.39 -18.61 -4.63
C LEU A 46 15.46 -19.83 -4.58
N PRO A 47 15.10 -20.32 -3.39
CA PRO A 47 14.13 -21.41 -3.26
C PRO A 47 12.75 -20.98 -3.75
N SER A 48 11.95 -21.96 -4.19
CA SER A 48 10.60 -21.73 -4.70
C SER A 48 9.56 -22.61 -4.05
N CYS A 49 8.29 -22.14 -4.00
CA CYS A 49 7.12 -22.87 -3.53
C CYS A 49 5.92 -22.55 -4.43
N ILE A 50 5.26 -23.59 -4.92
CA ILE A 50 4.07 -23.43 -5.77
C ILE A 50 2.84 -23.75 -4.93
N VAL A 51 2.00 -22.71 -4.72
CA VAL A 51 0.78 -22.85 -3.94
C VAL A 51 -0.27 -21.84 -4.43
N ASP A 52 -1.53 -22.28 -4.48
CA ASP A 52 -2.68 -21.43 -4.80
C ASP A 52 -3.43 -21.06 -3.52
N LEU A 53 -3.87 -19.79 -3.41
CA LEU A 53 -4.63 -19.29 -2.25
C LEU A 53 -6.00 -19.97 -2.08
N SER A 54 -6.54 -20.57 -3.13
CA SER A 54 -7.81 -21.30 -3.08
C SER A 54 -7.68 -22.66 -2.37
N ASP A 55 -6.48 -23.21 -2.28
CA ASP A 55 -6.20 -24.43 -1.51
C ASP A 55 -5.66 -24.07 -0.12
N SER A 56 -6.58 -23.87 0.83
CA SER A 56 -6.25 -23.49 2.20
C SER A 56 -5.35 -24.50 2.91
N THR A 57 -5.50 -25.79 2.60
CA THR A 57 -4.70 -26.86 3.21
C THR A 57 -3.26 -26.84 2.70
N ALA A 58 -3.07 -26.68 1.37
CA ALA A 58 -1.75 -26.55 0.80
C ALA A 58 -1.07 -25.26 1.26
N LEU A 59 -1.83 -24.16 1.37
CA LEU A 59 -1.32 -22.87 1.85
C LEU A 59 -0.84 -22.97 3.30
N GLN A 60 -1.61 -23.57 4.20
CA GLN A 60 -1.19 -23.76 5.59
C GLN A 60 0.06 -24.64 5.70
N ARG A 61 0.15 -25.70 4.90
CA ARG A 61 1.39 -26.53 4.84
C ARG A 61 2.58 -25.74 4.34
N ALA A 62 2.40 -24.89 3.32
CA ALA A 62 3.46 -24.06 2.78
C ALA A 62 3.97 -23.00 3.78
N LEU A 63 3.10 -22.56 4.70
CA LEU A 63 3.43 -21.59 5.74
C LEU A 63 3.91 -22.22 7.06
N ALA A 64 3.78 -23.52 7.26
CA ALA A 64 4.08 -24.18 8.54
C ALA A 64 5.51 -23.93 9.07
N ASP A 65 6.48 -23.79 8.16
CA ASP A 65 7.89 -23.53 8.49
C ASP A 65 8.33 -22.12 8.05
N VAL A 66 7.39 -21.17 7.90
CA VAL A 66 7.66 -19.82 7.44
C VAL A 66 7.37 -18.83 8.56
N ASP A 67 8.36 -18.05 8.96
CA ASP A 67 8.22 -17.06 10.03
C ASP A 67 7.42 -15.83 9.57
N LEU A 68 7.55 -15.43 8.28
CA LEU A 68 6.91 -14.24 7.74
C LEU A 68 6.60 -14.39 6.24
N VAL A 69 5.43 -13.89 5.81
CA VAL A 69 5.09 -13.75 4.39
C VAL A 69 5.01 -12.28 3.98
N VAL A 70 5.67 -11.94 2.87
CA VAL A 70 5.48 -10.68 2.12
C VAL A 70 4.53 -10.98 0.98
N HIS A 71 3.28 -10.53 1.11
CA HIS A 71 2.24 -10.79 0.11
C HIS A 71 2.20 -9.71 -0.96
N CYS A 72 2.51 -10.10 -2.21
CA CYS A 72 2.59 -9.22 -3.38
C CYS A 72 1.56 -9.55 -4.48
N ALA A 73 0.59 -10.44 -4.21
CA ALA A 73 -0.35 -10.92 -5.22
C ALA A 73 -1.70 -10.20 -5.12
N GLY A 74 -1.88 -9.11 -5.86
CA GLY A 74 -3.19 -8.44 -5.99
C GLY A 74 -4.15 -9.15 -6.96
N PRO A 75 -5.45 -8.74 -7.00
CA PRO A 75 -6.07 -7.67 -6.18
C PRO A 75 -6.23 -8.12 -4.72
N PHE A 76 -5.80 -7.26 -3.80
CA PHE A 76 -5.70 -7.63 -2.39
C PHE A 76 -7.07 -7.78 -1.71
N GLU A 77 -8.11 -7.11 -2.19
CA GLU A 77 -9.49 -7.32 -1.73
C GLU A 77 -9.96 -8.79 -1.83
N ILE A 78 -9.30 -9.58 -2.72
CA ILE A 78 -9.62 -11.00 -2.93
C ILE A 78 -8.59 -11.90 -2.22
N THR A 79 -7.31 -11.48 -2.23
CA THR A 79 -6.19 -12.36 -1.86
C THR A 79 -5.71 -12.17 -0.43
N ALA A 80 -5.94 -11.01 0.19
CA ALA A 80 -5.45 -10.72 1.53
C ALA A 80 -6.13 -11.55 2.61
N ALA A 81 -7.46 -11.65 2.61
CA ALA A 81 -8.18 -12.39 3.63
C ALA A 81 -7.78 -13.88 3.70
N PRO A 82 -7.74 -14.65 2.60
CA PRO A 82 -7.25 -16.04 2.65
C PRO A 82 -5.81 -16.16 3.18
N MET A 83 -4.93 -15.23 2.80
CA MET A 83 -3.55 -15.25 3.28
C MET A 83 -3.45 -14.91 4.77
N ILE A 84 -4.17 -13.88 5.24
CA ILE A 84 -4.21 -13.48 6.66
C ILE A 84 -4.75 -14.65 7.51
N GLU A 85 -5.83 -15.32 7.08
CA GLU A 85 -6.38 -16.47 7.79
C GLU A 85 -5.37 -17.63 7.90
N ALA A 86 -4.65 -17.91 6.81
CA ALA A 86 -3.61 -18.93 6.81
C ALA A 86 -2.43 -18.53 7.72
N CYS A 87 -2.02 -17.27 7.72
CA CYS A 87 -0.97 -16.74 8.59
C CYS A 87 -1.33 -16.84 10.08
N LEU A 88 -2.57 -16.50 10.44
CA LEU A 88 -3.06 -16.64 11.81
C LEU A 88 -3.06 -18.11 12.26
N ALA A 89 -3.49 -19.02 11.39
CA ALA A 89 -3.52 -20.47 11.69
C ALA A 89 -2.12 -21.08 11.81
N SER A 90 -1.16 -20.62 11.00
CA SER A 90 0.22 -21.14 10.96
C SER A 90 1.18 -20.39 11.90
N LYS A 91 0.71 -19.33 12.57
CA LYS A 91 1.53 -18.41 13.38
C LYS A 91 2.64 -17.74 12.58
N THR A 92 2.38 -17.43 11.32
CA THR A 92 3.27 -16.74 10.39
C THR A 92 2.95 -15.25 10.40
N HIS A 93 3.94 -14.37 10.49
CA HIS A 93 3.73 -12.93 10.37
C HIS A 93 3.31 -12.55 8.95
N TYR A 94 2.47 -11.52 8.83
CA TYR A 94 1.92 -11.06 7.57
C TYR A 94 2.28 -9.61 7.29
N VAL A 95 2.86 -9.36 6.12
CA VAL A 95 2.95 -8.02 5.53
C VAL A 95 2.51 -8.07 4.07
N ASP A 96 1.98 -6.98 3.54
CA ASP A 96 1.62 -6.84 2.14
C ASP A 96 1.92 -5.43 1.61
N ILE A 97 1.76 -5.26 0.30
CA ILE A 97 2.00 -4.00 -0.38
C ILE A 97 0.70 -3.34 -0.87
N THR A 98 -0.40 -3.58 -0.18
CA THR A 98 -1.72 -3.04 -0.55
C THR A 98 -1.84 -1.53 -0.34
N GLY A 99 -2.72 -0.89 -1.12
CA GLY A 99 -3.28 0.43 -0.88
C GLY A 99 -4.81 0.38 -0.69
N GLU A 100 -5.38 -0.80 -0.47
CA GLU A 100 -6.84 -1.04 -0.50
C GLU A 100 -7.46 -0.92 0.89
N LEU A 101 -8.38 0.06 1.08
CA LEU A 101 -9.03 0.37 2.37
C LEU A 101 -9.66 -0.86 3.03
N SER A 102 -10.32 -1.72 2.26
CA SER A 102 -10.96 -2.93 2.77
C SER A 102 -9.98 -3.90 3.41
N VAL A 103 -8.75 -3.96 2.90
CA VAL A 103 -7.71 -4.84 3.45
C VAL A 103 -7.21 -4.34 4.79
N PHE A 104 -6.99 -3.02 4.93
CA PHE A 104 -6.58 -2.42 6.21
C PHE A 104 -7.65 -2.62 7.29
N GLU A 105 -8.92 -2.36 6.96
CA GLU A 105 -10.02 -2.56 7.90
C GLU A 105 -10.19 -4.04 8.28
N TYR A 106 -10.03 -4.97 7.33
CA TYR A 106 -10.06 -6.41 7.60
C TYR A 106 -8.90 -6.84 8.52
N ALA A 107 -7.67 -6.42 8.21
CA ALA A 107 -6.52 -6.73 9.04
C ALA A 107 -6.64 -6.14 10.46
N HIS A 108 -7.20 -4.92 10.59
CA HIS A 108 -7.50 -4.32 11.88
C HIS A 108 -8.56 -5.11 12.65
N ALA A 109 -9.61 -5.57 11.99
CA ALA A 109 -10.63 -6.42 12.61
C ALA A 109 -10.08 -7.75 13.14
N CYS A 110 -8.93 -8.20 12.60
CA CYS A 110 -8.22 -9.39 13.10
C CYS A 110 -7.23 -9.09 14.25
N HIS A 111 -7.17 -7.85 14.77
CA HIS A 111 -6.17 -7.43 15.77
C HIS A 111 -6.08 -8.35 16.99
N GLU A 112 -7.19 -8.61 17.65
CA GLU A 112 -7.22 -9.46 18.87
C GLU A 112 -6.82 -10.90 18.56
N ARG A 113 -7.25 -11.45 17.43
CA ARG A 113 -6.86 -12.80 16.97
C ARG A 113 -5.35 -12.85 16.69
N ALA A 114 -4.82 -11.81 16.09
CA ALA A 114 -3.39 -11.69 15.82
C ALA A 114 -2.57 -11.59 17.11
N GLN A 115 -3.06 -10.87 18.12
CA GLN A 115 -2.46 -10.82 19.45
C GLN A 115 -2.44 -12.21 20.10
N GLN A 116 -3.55 -12.92 20.09
CA GLN A 116 -3.66 -14.26 20.65
C GLN A 116 -2.75 -15.28 19.95
N ALA A 117 -2.59 -15.14 18.63
CA ALA A 117 -1.72 -16.00 17.83
C ALA A 117 -0.23 -15.63 17.92
N GLY A 118 0.11 -14.46 18.46
CA GLY A 118 1.47 -13.89 18.43
C GLY A 118 1.90 -13.44 17.02
N VAL A 119 0.95 -13.13 16.14
CA VAL A 119 1.19 -12.80 14.73
C VAL A 119 1.12 -11.29 14.50
N VAL A 120 2.12 -10.73 13.85
CA VAL A 120 2.08 -9.36 13.35
C VAL A 120 1.32 -9.32 12.04
N LEU A 121 0.32 -8.43 11.94
CA LEU A 121 -0.36 -8.07 10.71
C LEU A 121 -0.02 -6.61 10.38
N CYS A 122 0.82 -6.37 9.38
CA CYS A 122 1.22 -5.03 8.96
C CYS A 122 1.01 -4.87 7.44
N PRO A 123 -0.23 -4.63 6.98
CA PRO A 123 -0.50 -4.37 5.57
C PRO A 123 0.03 -3.00 5.14
N GLY A 124 0.29 -2.85 3.83
CA GLY A 124 0.70 -1.58 3.23
C GLY A 124 2.17 -1.21 3.46
N VAL A 125 3.08 -2.20 3.50
CA VAL A 125 4.52 -1.94 3.69
C VAL A 125 5.22 -1.45 2.42
N GLY A 126 4.56 -0.60 1.65
CA GLY A 126 5.05 -0.01 0.41
C GLY A 126 4.79 1.49 0.32
N PHE A 127 5.00 2.03 -0.88
CA PHE A 127 4.78 3.44 -1.18
C PHE A 127 3.36 3.91 -0.86
N ASP A 128 2.37 3.04 -1.03
CA ASP A 128 0.96 3.40 -0.84
C ASP A 128 0.63 3.81 0.61
N VAL A 129 1.53 3.54 1.56
CA VAL A 129 1.33 3.86 2.98
C VAL A 129 2.60 4.44 3.64
N ILE A 130 3.77 3.79 3.53
CA ILE A 130 4.95 4.16 4.34
C ILE A 130 5.22 5.67 4.37
N PRO A 131 5.36 6.39 3.24
CA PRO A 131 5.77 7.78 3.30
C PRO A 131 4.70 8.70 3.90
N THR A 132 3.45 8.49 3.54
CA THR A 132 2.32 9.30 4.03
C THR A 132 1.97 8.98 5.48
N ASP A 133 2.04 7.72 5.91
CA ASP A 133 1.82 7.29 7.30
C ASP A 133 2.91 7.84 8.24
N CYS A 134 4.18 7.86 7.80
CA CYS A 134 5.28 8.47 8.55
C CYS A 134 5.14 10.00 8.63
N VAL A 135 4.70 10.66 7.54
CA VAL A 135 4.37 12.10 7.55
C VAL A 135 3.22 12.37 8.52
N ALA A 136 2.17 11.56 8.51
CA ALA A 136 1.06 11.67 9.45
C ALA A 136 1.51 11.53 10.91
N ALA A 137 2.38 10.55 11.21
CA ALA A 137 2.92 10.35 12.54
C ALA A 137 3.77 11.55 13.01
N LYS A 138 4.66 12.08 12.14
CA LYS A 138 5.48 13.27 12.45
C LYS A 138 4.60 14.51 12.68
N LEU A 139 3.55 14.71 11.87
CA LEU A 139 2.60 15.80 12.06
C LEU A 139 1.80 15.67 13.38
N LYS A 140 1.41 14.44 13.75
CA LYS A 140 0.75 14.21 15.04
C LYS A 140 1.66 14.49 16.23
N GLN A 141 2.96 14.25 16.09
CA GLN A 141 3.95 14.62 17.11
C GLN A 141 4.11 16.14 17.22
N ALA A 142 4.11 16.87 16.08
CA ALA A 142 4.23 18.32 16.03
C ALA A 142 2.96 19.04 16.52
N LEU A 143 1.78 18.49 16.22
CA LEU A 143 0.46 19.03 16.62
C LEU A 143 -0.40 17.93 17.28
N PRO A 144 -0.16 17.63 18.57
CA PRO A 144 -0.82 16.51 19.27
C PRO A 144 -2.34 16.59 19.34
N ASP A 145 -2.93 17.79 19.33
CA ASP A 145 -4.35 18.07 19.39
C ASP A 145 -5.01 18.23 18.01
N ALA A 146 -4.33 17.86 16.92
CA ALA A 146 -4.85 17.90 15.56
C ALA A 146 -6.17 17.10 15.43
N THR A 147 -7.15 17.71 14.77
CA THR A 147 -8.48 17.15 14.48
C THR A 147 -8.71 16.89 12.99
N GLU A 148 -7.89 17.51 12.12
CA GLU A 148 -7.92 17.34 10.67
C GLU A 148 -6.53 16.99 10.18
N LEU A 149 -6.44 16.05 9.22
CA LEU A 149 -5.22 15.65 8.54
C LEU A 149 -5.46 15.59 7.04
N THR A 150 -4.65 16.28 6.31
CA THR A 150 -4.63 16.23 4.85
C THR A 150 -3.28 15.71 4.41
N LEU A 151 -3.29 14.64 3.63
CA LEU A 151 -2.09 14.03 3.06
C LEU A 151 -2.12 14.12 1.55
N GLY A 152 -0.98 13.99 0.91
CA GLY A 152 -0.95 13.94 -0.53
C GLY A 152 0.44 13.64 -1.08
N PHE A 153 0.49 13.25 -2.34
CA PHE A 153 1.74 12.99 -3.02
C PHE A 153 1.66 13.34 -4.51
N ASP A 154 2.80 13.69 -5.07
CA ASP A 154 3.00 13.94 -6.49
C ASP A 154 4.11 13.03 -7.01
N SER A 155 3.74 12.04 -7.82
CA SER A 155 4.68 11.09 -8.40
C SER A 155 4.67 11.18 -9.93
N ALA A 156 5.84 11.36 -10.50
CA ALA A 156 6.03 11.30 -11.95
C ALA A 156 6.07 9.86 -12.49
N SER A 157 5.99 8.85 -11.61
CA SER A 157 6.06 7.45 -11.99
C SER A 157 4.78 6.97 -12.66
N ARG A 158 4.93 6.16 -13.71
CA ARG A 158 3.80 5.48 -14.35
C ARG A 158 3.26 4.38 -13.43
N MET A 159 1.94 4.22 -13.38
CA MET A 159 1.31 3.11 -12.64
C MET A 159 1.61 1.76 -13.29
N SER A 160 1.83 0.73 -12.46
CA SER A 160 1.88 -0.66 -12.92
C SER A 160 0.50 -1.14 -13.38
N ARG A 161 0.46 -2.23 -14.15
CA ARG A 161 -0.81 -2.88 -14.53
C ARG A 161 -1.62 -3.30 -13.32
N GLY A 162 -0.97 -3.77 -12.25
CA GLY A 162 -1.63 -4.13 -11.00
C GLY A 162 -2.37 -2.94 -10.40
N THR A 163 -1.66 -1.85 -10.15
CA THR A 163 -2.23 -0.60 -9.60
C THR A 163 -3.33 -0.03 -10.50
N ALA A 164 -3.13 -0.03 -11.83
CA ALA A 164 -4.14 0.46 -12.76
C ALA A 164 -5.41 -0.41 -12.76
N LYS A 165 -5.29 -1.75 -12.66
CA LYS A 165 -6.45 -2.66 -12.52
C LYS A 165 -7.23 -2.38 -11.24
N THR A 166 -6.57 -2.29 -10.08
CA THR A 166 -7.22 -1.95 -8.81
C THR A 166 -7.95 -0.61 -8.90
N SER A 167 -7.29 0.43 -9.45
CA SER A 167 -7.91 1.75 -9.61
C SER A 167 -9.16 1.71 -10.48
N VAL A 168 -9.14 0.97 -11.58
CA VAL A 168 -10.29 0.83 -12.50
C VAL A 168 -11.45 0.07 -11.85
N ARG A 169 -11.18 -1.02 -11.12
CA ARG A 169 -12.22 -1.79 -10.41
C ARG A 169 -12.98 -0.94 -9.41
N ARG A 170 -12.28 -0.02 -8.74
CA ARG A 170 -12.83 0.81 -7.67
C ARG A 170 -13.48 2.10 -8.14
N LEU A 171 -13.38 2.48 -9.43
CA LEU A 171 -14.04 3.68 -9.97
C LEU A 171 -15.54 3.73 -9.66
N GLY A 172 -16.22 2.59 -9.67
CA GLY A 172 -17.66 2.46 -9.35
C GLY A 172 -17.99 2.71 -7.88
N GLU A 173 -17.01 2.60 -6.97
CA GLU A 173 -17.20 2.80 -5.52
C GLU A 173 -17.20 4.30 -5.15
N GLY A 174 -16.54 5.13 -5.95
CA GLY A 174 -16.39 6.57 -5.72
C GLY A 174 -15.11 6.91 -4.99
N GLY A 175 -15.14 8.02 -4.27
CA GLY A 175 -14.12 8.44 -3.34
C GLY A 175 -14.37 7.95 -1.92
N ALA A 176 -13.39 8.06 -1.06
CA ALA A 176 -13.51 7.85 0.37
C ALA A 176 -12.69 8.89 1.13
N VAL A 177 -13.20 9.31 2.26
CA VAL A 177 -12.54 10.18 3.24
C VAL A 177 -12.84 9.65 4.64
N ARG A 178 -12.09 10.05 5.65
CA ARG A 178 -12.50 9.81 7.04
C ARG A 178 -13.17 11.06 7.60
N ARG A 179 -14.32 10.88 8.25
CA ARG A 179 -15.08 11.92 8.95
C ARG A 179 -15.49 11.38 10.30
N ASP A 180 -15.23 12.15 11.36
CA ASP A 180 -15.57 11.78 12.74
C ASP A 180 -15.14 10.34 13.09
N GLY A 181 -13.94 9.97 12.68
CA GLY A 181 -13.36 8.64 12.91
C GLY A 181 -13.92 7.51 12.02
N LYS A 182 -14.82 7.79 11.06
CA LYS A 182 -15.45 6.79 10.21
C LYS A 182 -15.09 6.98 8.72
N ILE A 183 -14.80 5.90 8.02
CA ILE A 183 -14.63 5.93 6.56
C ILE A 183 -15.98 6.25 5.93
N THR A 184 -16.04 7.33 5.17
CA THR A 184 -17.25 7.85 4.53
C THR A 184 -17.08 7.85 3.02
N SER A 185 -18.00 7.18 2.30
CA SER A 185 -18.03 7.20 0.84
C SER A 185 -18.48 8.56 0.34
N VAL A 186 -17.75 9.09 -0.63
CA VAL A 186 -17.99 10.41 -1.24
C VAL A 186 -17.93 10.29 -2.78
N PRO A 187 -18.39 11.31 -3.54
CA PRO A 187 -18.20 11.33 -4.98
C PRO A 187 -16.73 11.29 -5.40
N LEU A 188 -16.44 10.85 -6.63
CA LEU A 188 -15.10 11.00 -7.25
C LEU A 188 -14.73 12.48 -7.32
N ALA A 189 -13.46 12.81 -7.05
CA ALA A 189 -12.94 14.17 -6.99
C ALA A 189 -13.79 15.08 -6.08
N TYR A 190 -14.07 14.59 -4.88
CA TYR A 190 -14.98 15.22 -3.89
C TYR A 190 -14.55 16.64 -3.57
N HIS A 191 -13.35 16.82 -3.06
CA HIS A 191 -12.75 18.14 -2.84
C HIS A 191 -11.58 18.38 -3.81
N THR A 192 -11.31 19.66 -4.06
CA THR A 192 -10.17 20.12 -4.84
C THR A 192 -9.54 21.32 -4.16
N ARG A 193 -8.24 21.43 -4.18
CA ARG A 193 -7.47 22.57 -3.66
C ARG A 193 -6.14 22.72 -4.41
N SER A 194 -5.51 23.87 -4.31
CA SER A 194 -4.11 24.05 -4.69
C SER A 194 -3.22 23.57 -3.55
N ILE A 195 -2.17 22.80 -3.88
CA ILE A 195 -1.18 22.28 -2.93
C ILE A 195 0.21 22.45 -3.53
N ASP A 196 1.12 23.02 -2.74
CA ASP A 196 2.55 22.93 -3.04
C ASP A 196 3.13 21.66 -2.39
N PHE A 197 3.39 20.65 -3.22
CA PHE A 197 3.97 19.37 -2.77
C PHE A 197 5.48 19.46 -2.49
N GLY A 198 6.13 20.60 -2.78
CA GLY A 198 7.57 20.80 -2.69
C GLY A 198 8.23 21.00 -4.07
N ASN A 199 7.44 20.93 -5.14
CA ASN A 199 7.87 21.16 -6.52
C ASN A 199 6.97 22.17 -7.26
N GLY A 200 6.44 23.11 -6.50
CA GLY A 200 5.52 24.15 -6.96
C GLY A 200 4.06 23.82 -6.74
N GLU A 201 3.24 24.87 -6.80
CA GLU A 201 1.80 24.79 -6.56
C GLU A 201 1.08 24.04 -7.68
N LYS A 202 0.25 23.08 -7.33
CA LYS A 202 -0.52 22.24 -8.26
C LYS A 202 -1.97 22.13 -7.82
N PHE A 203 -2.85 22.17 -8.81
CA PHE A 203 -4.25 21.81 -8.58
C PHE A 203 -4.37 20.32 -8.27
N ALA A 204 -5.02 19.99 -7.16
CA ALA A 204 -5.12 18.65 -6.64
C ALA A 204 -6.57 18.26 -6.33
N MET A 205 -6.85 16.97 -6.32
CA MET A 205 -8.17 16.40 -5.99
C MET A 205 -8.04 15.27 -4.98
N THR A 206 -9.10 15.04 -4.22
CA THR A 206 -9.20 13.91 -3.29
C THR A 206 -9.28 12.58 -4.02
N ILE A 207 -8.63 11.57 -3.42
CA ILE A 207 -8.68 10.16 -3.85
C ILE A 207 -8.96 9.24 -2.64
N PRO A 208 -9.55 8.04 -2.86
CA PRO A 208 -9.74 7.03 -1.83
C PRO A 208 -8.44 6.23 -1.63
N TRP A 209 -7.48 6.80 -0.92
CA TRP A 209 -6.17 6.21 -0.68
C TRP A 209 -6.09 5.48 0.66
N GLY A 210 -5.12 4.57 0.82
CA GLY A 210 -4.94 3.75 2.02
C GLY A 210 -4.90 4.53 3.33
N ASP A 211 -4.32 5.73 3.31
CA ASP A 211 -4.18 6.59 4.48
C ASP A 211 -5.51 7.06 5.10
N VAL A 212 -6.60 7.04 4.35
CA VAL A 212 -7.95 7.25 4.93
C VAL A 212 -8.24 6.23 6.03
N SER A 213 -7.61 5.05 5.96
CA SER A 213 -7.63 4.03 7.02
C SER A 213 -6.40 4.12 7.92
N THR A 214 -5.20 3.94 7.36
CA THR A 214 -3.96 3.73 8.11
C THR A 214 -3.57 4.93 8.95
N ALA A 215 -3.67 6.16 8.44
CA ALA A 215 -3.30 7.35 9.19
C ALA A 215 -4.19 7.57 10.43
N TYR A 216 -5.43 7.09 10.42
CA TYR A 216 -6.28 7.10 11.63
C TYR A 216 -5.75 6.16 12.70
N TYR A 217 -5.37 4.94 12.30
CA TYR A 217 -4.81 3.98 13.26
C TYR A 217 -3.45 4.41 13.80
N THR A 218 -2.69 5.18 13.01
CA THR A 218 -1.40 5.74 13.44
C THR A 218 -1.58 6.93 14.38
N THR A 219 -2.50 7.85 14.06
CA THR A 219 -2.55 9.19 14.71
C THR A 219 -3.75 9.42 15.61
N GLY A 220 -4.86 8.70 15.40
CA GLY A 220 -6.14 8.97 16.04
C GLY A 220 -6.85 10.21 15.52
N ILE A 221 -6.34 10.90 14.49
CA ILE A 221 -6.97 12.10 13.93
C ILE A 221 -8.27 11.71 13.21
N PRO A 222 -9.43 12.29 13.59
CA PRO A 222 -10.73 11.79 13.15
C PRO A 222 -11.13 12.18 11.72
N ASN A 223 -10.52 13.21 11.13
CA ASN A 223 -10.86 13.70 9.81
C ASN A 223 -9.64 13.64 8.89
N ILE A 224 -9.71 12.83 7.82
CA ILE A 224 -8.57 12.57 6.94
C ILE A 224 -9.00 12.63 5.48
N GLU A 225 -8.23 13.36 4.68
CA GLU A 225 -8.34 13.42 3.23
C GLU A 225 -6.98 13.19 2.57
N VAL A 226 -6.97 12.55 1.40
CA VAL A 226 -5.75 12.32 0.63
C VAL A 226 -5.90 12.91 -0.76
N TYR A 227 -4.86 13.58 -1.24
CA TYR A 227 -4.84 14.34 -2.49
C TYR A 227 -3.74 13.91 -3.44
N ILE A 228 -4.03 14.02 -4.73
CA ILE A 228 -3.02 13.95 -5.80
C ILE A 228 -3.20 15.10 -6.79
N PRO A 229 -2.14 15.51 -7.50
CA PRO A 229 -2.27 16.45 -8.59
C PRO A 229 -3.22 15.94 -9.68
N ALA A 230 -4.05 16.84 -10.19
CA ALA A 230 -5.00 16.52 -11.24
C ALA A 230 -5.25 17.71 -12.15
N SER A 231 -5.44 17.48 -13.45
CA SER A 231 -5.86 18.56 -14.34
C SER A 231 -7.33 18.95 -14.08
N PRO A 232 -7.70 20.23 -14.22
CA PRO A 232 -9.10 20.66 -14.10
C PRO A 232 -10.04 19.89 -15.03
N ASN A 233 -9.56 19.51 -16.22
CA ASN A 233 -10.34 18.73 -17.18
C ASN A 233 -10.62 17.29 -16.68
N LEU A 234 -9.62 16.65 -16.04
CA LEU A 234 -9.81 15.33 -15.43
C LEU A 234 -10.86 15.41 -14.32
N VAL A 235 -10.75 16.39 -13.44
CA VAL A 235 -11.72 16.61 -12.34
C VAL A 235 -13.13 16.80 -12.89
N LYS A 236 -13.31 17.63 -13.93
CA LYS A 236 -14.62 17.82 -14.59
C LYS A 236 -15.16 16.51 -15.14
N LYS A 237 -14.33 15.67 -15.77
CA LYS A 237 -14.74 14.35 -16.29
C LYS A 237 -15.15 13.42 -15.15
N LEU A 238 -14.38 13.32 -14.07
CA LEU A 238 -14.69 12.48 -12.93
C LEU A 238 -15.97 12.93 -12.20
N LYS A 239 -16.18 14.25 -12.04
CA LYS A 239 -17.41 14.79 -11.46
C LYS A 239 -18.64 14.45 -12.31
N ARG A 240 -18.54 14.50 -13.64
CA ARG A 240 -19.62 14.06 -14.55
C ARG A 240 -19.84 12.54 -14.47
N LEU A 241 -18.78 11.75 -14.33
CA LEU A 241 -18.86 10.29 -14.24
C LEU A 241 -19.64 9.82 -12.99
N ASN A 242 -19.70 10.63 -11.92
CA ASN A 242 -20.50 10.31 -10.75
C ASN A 242 -21.99 10.06 -11.08
N TRP A 243 -22.54 10.68 -12.11
CA TRP A 243 -23.94 10.51 -12.54
C TRP A 243 -24.19 9.11 -13.13
N PHE A 244 -23.15 8.47 -13.68
CA PHE A 244 -23.20 7.16 -14.31
C PHE A 244 -22.39 6.11 -13.54
N ARG A 245 -22.01 6.42 -12.30
CA ARG A 245 -21.14 5.55 -11.50
C ARG A 245 -21.69 4.14 -11.29
N TRP A 246 -23.00 3.98 -11.26
CA TRP A 246 -23.66 2.69 -11.15
C TRP A 246 -23.31 1.73 -12.30
N LEU A 247 -23.07 2.25 -13.52
CA LEU A 247 -22.64 1.44 -14.67
C LEU A 247 -21.24 0.86 -14.45
N LEU A 248 -20.35 1.58 -13.74
CA LEU A 248 -18.99 1.14 -13.46
C LEU A 248 -18.93 0.01 -12.41
N ARG A 249 -20.02 -0.25 -11.72
CA ARG A 249 -20.15 -1.39 -10.79
C ARG A 249 -20.45 -2.71 -11.50
N LEU A 250 -20.89 -2.66 -12.75
CA LEU A 250 -21.20 -3.85 -13.54
C LEU A 250 -19.90 -4.62 -13.85
N GLU A 251 -19.87 -5.91 -13.55
CA GLU A 251 -18.69 -6.77 -13.77
C GLU A 251 -18.27 -6.81 -15.25
N THR A 252 -19.20 -6.71 -16.18
CA THR A 252 -18.89 -6.63 -17.63
C THR A 252 -18.10 -5.38 -17.97
N VAL A 253 -18.44 -4.23 -17.37
CA VAL A 253 -17.73 -2.96 -17.57
C VAL A 253 -16.36 -3.01 -16.90
N LYS A 254 -16.26 -3.54 -15.68
CA LYS A 254 -14.99 -3.73 -14.99
C LYS A 254 -14.04 -4.59 -15.81
N LYS A 255 -14.48 -5.78 -16.26
CA LYS A 255 -13.69 -6.69 -17.11
C LYS A 255 -13.23 -6.03 -18.41
N PHE A 256 -14.10 -5.24 -19.06
CA PHE A 256 -13.74 -4.50 -20.27
C PHE A 256 -12.63 -3.47 -20.01
N LEU A 257 -12.71 -2.72 -18.90
CA LEU A 257 -11.71 -1.73 -18.53
C LEU A 257 -10.40 -2.42 -18.13
N GLU A 258 -10.45 -3.51 -17.39
CA GLU A 258 -9.27 -4.32 -17.03
C GLU A 258 -8.54 -4.84 -18.27
N LYS A 259 -9.27 -5.33 -19.26
CA LYS A 259 -8.69 -5.79 -20.54
C LYS A 259 -7.92 -4.68 -21.27
N LYS A 260 -8.39 -3.43 -21.20
CA LYS A 260 -7.63 -2.28 -21.72
C LYS A 260 -6.34 -2.01 -20.93
N VAL A 261 -6.37 -2.19 -19.62
CA VAL A 261 -5.19 -2.05 -18.76
C VAL A 261 -4.16 -3.15 -19.06
N GLU A 262 -4.60 -4.36 -19.40
CA GLU A 262 -3.69 -5.48 -19.74
C GLU A 262 -2.80 -5.21 -20.94
N GLN A 263 -3.23 -4.35 -21.86
CA GLN A 263 -2.45 -3.96 -23.03
C GLN A 263 -1.33 -2.95 -22.71
N GLN A 264 -1.30 -2.40 -21.48
CA GLN A 264 -0.26 -1.47 -21.05
C GLN A 264 1.02 -2.22 -20.61
N PRO A 265 2.20 -1.56 -20.61
CA PRO A 265 3.42 -2.11 -20.01
C PRO A 265 3.20 -2.56 -18.57
N ALA A 266 3.97 -3.56 -18.11
CA ALA A 266 3.83 -4.13 -16.76
C ALA A 266 3.99 -3.09 -15.64
N GLY A 267 4.87 -2.12 -15.84
CA GLY A 267 5.17 -1.03 -14.91
C GLY A 267 6.19 -0.05 -15.50
N PRO A 268 6.77 0.81 -14.67
CA PRO A 268 7.90 1.68 -15.04
C PRO A 268 9.10 0.87 -15.55
N ASN A 269 9.88 1.45 -16.47
CA ASN A 269 11.16 0.86 -16.89
C ASN A 269 12.28 1.22 -15.88
N GLU A 270 13.45 0.58 -16.03
CA GLU A 270 14.60 0.79 -15.12
C GLU A 270 14.98 2.26 -14.96
N LYS A 271 15.07 3.01 -16.07
CA LYS A 271 15.38 4.44 -16.03
C LYS A 271 14.35 5.24 -15.20
N GLN A 272 13.07 4.91 -15.33
CA GLN A 272 12.01 5.55 -14.54
C GLN A 272 12.06 5.13 -13.07
N LEU A 273 12.45 3.89 -12.77
CA LEU A 273 12.65 3.42 -11.39
C LEU A 273 13.79 4.15 -10.69
N GLU A 274 14.88 4.44 -11.40
CA GLU A 274 16.05 5.10 -10.85
C GLU A 274 15.89 6.62 -10.69
N GLN A 275 15.28 7.27 -11.69
CA GLN A 275 15.29 8.73 -11.82
C GLN A 275 14.01 9.41 -11.32
N ALA A 276 12.88 8.72 -11.31
CA ALA A 276 11.64 9.35 -10.85
C ALA A 276 11.66 9.48 -9.32
N ILE A 277 11.39 10.68 -8.87
CA ILE A 277 11.23 11.01 -7.45
C ILE A 277 9.76 11.28 -7.16
N THR A 278 9.38 11.18 -5.89
CA THR A 278 8.03 11.45 -5.43
C THR A 278 8.07 12.49 -4.31
N TYR A 279 7.25 13.51 -4.45
CA TYR A 279 7.03 14.52 -3.43
C TYR A 279 5.85 14.12 -2.57
N VAL A 280 6.01 14.14 -1.26
CA VAL A 280 4.97 13.79 -0.29
C VAL A 280 4.75 14.99 0.62
N TRP A 281 3.50 15.31 0.82
CA TRP A 281 3.05 16.46 1.58
C TRP A 281 2.00 16.04 2.60
N GLY A 282 2.01 16.70 3.77
CA GLY A 282 0.97 16.58 4.76
C GLY A 282 0.73 17.89 5.49
N GLU A 283 -0.50 18.09 5.96
CA GLU A 283 -0.96 19.21 6.76
C GLU A 283 -1.87 18.69 7.86
N ALA A 284 -1.53 18.98 9.11
CA ALA A 284 -2.38 18.74 10.27
C ALA A 284 -2.95 20.07 10.76
N LYS A 285 -4.21 20.06 11.25
CA LYS A 285 -4.88 21.25 11.77
C LYS A 285 -5.65 20.90 13.03
N ASN A 286 -5.59 21.76 14.04
CA ASN A 286 -6.38 21.61 15.27
C ASN A 286 -7.68 22.46 15.25
N ALA A 287 -8.50 22.31 16.29
CA ALA A 287 -9.76 23.03 16.41
C ALA A 287 -9.59 24.56 16.54
N GLN A 288 -8.42 25.04 16.97
CA GLN A 288 -8.08 26.46 17.11
C GLN A 288 -7.60 27.07 15.78
N GLY A 289 -7.47 26.25 14.72
CA GLY A 289 -7.02 26.70 13.42
C GLY A 289 -5.50 26.75 13.26
N VAL A 290 -4.73 26.25 14.25
CA VAL A 290 -3.28 26.09 14.13
C VAL A 290 -3.00 24.98 13.12
N THR A 291 -2.05 25.22 12.22
CA THR A 291 -1.67 24.26 11.17
C THR A 291 -0.19 23.97 11.21
N GLU A 292 0.16 22.70 11.03
CA GLU A 292 1.51 22.21 10.81
C GLU A 292 1.61 21.54 9.45
N THR A 293 2.69 21.80 8.73
CA THR A 293 2.90 21.26 7.37
C THR A 293 4.25 20.61 7.26
N LEU A 294 4.30 19.43 6.63
CA LEU A 294 5.52 18.70 6.35
C LEU A 294 5.61 18.33 4.88
N ARG A 295 6.79 18.50 4.30
CA ARG A 295 7.13 18.06 2.94
C ARG A 295 8.37 17.20 2.99
N ILE A 296 8.33 16.09 2.26
CA ILE A 296 9.48 15.20 2.09
C ILE A 296 9.60 14.79 0.61
N THR A 297 10.80 14.43 0.22
CA THR A 297 11.07 13.90 -1.12
C THR A 297 11.65 12.52 -0.99
N VAL A 298 11.02 11.55 -1.65
CA VAL A 298 11.39 10.14 -1.59
C VAL A 298 11.68 9.57 -2.97
N MET A 299 12.39 8.45 -3.01
CA MET A 299 12.67 7.72 -4.24
C MET A 299 11.38 7.29 -4.96
N ASN A 300 11.52 6.74 -6.16
CA ASN A 300 10.41 6.18 -6.94
C ASN A 300 9.54 5.24 -6.09
N GLY A 301 8.20 5.32 -6.24
CA GLY A 301 7.25 4.56 -5.43
C GLY A 301 7.44 3.04 -5.48
N TYR A 302 7.78 2.45 -6.65
CA TYR A 302 8.01 1.01 -6.74
C TYR A 302 9.34 0.58 -6.12
N ARG A 303 10.36 1.42 -6.25
CA ARG A 303 11.64 1.21 -5.57
C ARG A 303 11.45 1.30 -4.06
N LEU A 304 10.73 2.31 -3.59
CA LEU A 304 10.38 2.42 -2.17
C LEU A 304 9.59 1.20 -1.70
N THR A 305 8.61 0.73 -2.48
CA THR A 305 7.83 -0.46 -2.13
C THR A 305 8.71 -1.70 -2.00
N SER A 306 9.66 -1.90 -2.91
CA SER A 306 10.58 -3.05 -2.80
C SER A 306 11.50 -2.97 -1.58
N HIS A 307 12.02 -1.79 -1.27
CA HIS A 307 12.86 -1.56 -0.10
C HIS A 307 12.03 -1.67 1.19
N GLY A 308 10.90 -0.97 1.27
CA GLY A 308 10.02 -0.94 2.44
C GLY A 308 9.51 -2.33 2.83
N ALA A 309 9.10 -3.14 1.85
CA ALA A 309 8.66 -4.50 2.10
C ALA A 309 9.75 -5.37 2.73
N VAL A 310 11.00 -5.25 2.27
CA VAL A 310 12.14 -5.98 2.83
C VAL A 310 12.53 -5.42 4.19
N ASP A 311 12.60 -4.10 4.34
CA ASP A 311 13.00 -3.46 5.60
C ASP A 311 12.03 -3.75 6.74
N VAL A 312 10.71 -3.68 6.48
CA VAL A 312 9.69 -4.02 7.49
C VAL A 312 9.69 -5.51 7.80
N ALA A 313 9.85 -6.39 6.78
CA ALA A 313 9.98 -7.82 7.01
C ALA A 313 11.20 -8.12 7.91
N GLN A 314 12.35 -7.54 7.62
CA GLN A 314 13.55 -7.70 8.46
C GLN A 314 13.35 -7.13 9.86
N TYR A 315 12.70 -5.98 10.00
CA TYR A 315 12.38 -5.41 11.31
C TYR A 315 11.58 -6.40 12.17
N ILE A 316 10.51 -6.97 11.62
CA ILE A 316 9.68 -7.96 12.34
C ILE A 316 10.52 -9.16 12.75
N LEU A 317 11.30 -9.73 11.82
CA LEU A 317 12.10 -10.92 12.05
C LEU A 317 13.23 -10.70 13.09
N THR A 318 13.79 -9.49 13.19
CA THR A 318 14.91 -9.21 14.11
C THR A 318 14.47 -8.68 15.48
N HIS A 319 13.34 -7.96 15.56
CA HIS A 319 12.89 -7.33 16.82
C HIS A 319 11.77 -8.10 17.51
N SER A 320 11.14 -9.09 16.83
CA SER A 320 10.07 -9.91 17.40
C SER A 320 8.98 -9.08 18.11
N PRO A 321 8.35 -8.10 17.44
CA PRO A 321 7.32 -7.27 18.05
C PRO A 321 6.12 -8.13 18.49
N ALA A 322 5.33 -7.61 19.45
CA ALA A 322 4.12 -8.28 19.90
C ALA A 322 3.13 -8.50 18.75
N GLY A 323 2.36 -9.57 18.79
CA GLY A 323 1.29 -9.84 17.83
C GLY A 323 0.23 -8.74 17.83
N GLY A 324 -0.45 -8.54 16.70
CA GLY A 324 -1.49 -7.54 16.53
C GLY A 324 -1.45 -6.87 15.15
N PHE A 325 -2.39 -5.98 14.90
CA PHE A 325 -2.40 -5.12 13.72
C PHE A 325 -1.55 -3.87 13.94
N TYR A 326 -0.76 -3.52 12.92
CA TYR A 326 0.08 -2.33 12.90
C TYR A 326 0.02 -1.63 11.54
N THR A 327 0.19 -0.33 11.55
CA THR A 327 0.63 0.43 10.37
C THR A 327 2.17 0.48 10.34
N PRO A 328 2.81 0.73 9.19
CA PRO A 328 4.26 0.78 9.11
C PRO A 328 4.91 1.78 10.08
N ALA A 329 4.35 3.00 10.19
CA ALA A 329 4.89 4.03 11.09
C ALA A 329 4.68 3.67 12.57
N LYS A 330 3.60 2.95 12.91
CA LYS A 330 3.34 2.50 14.27
C LYS A 330 4.22 1.33 14.67
N LEU A 331 4.62 0.50 13.72
CA LEU A 331 5.48 -0.67 13.93
C LEU A 331 6.96 -0.28 13.99
N CYS A 332 7.43 0.47 13.00
CA CYS A 332 8.86 0.76 12.79
C CYS A 332 9.27 2.19 13.21
N GLY A 333 8.30 3.02 13.64
CA GLY A 333 8.55 4.43 13.95
C GLY A 333 8.40 5.36 12.74
N ALA A 334 8.14 6.64 13.01
CA ALA A 334 7.93 7.68 11.99
C ALA A 334 9.20 7.96 11.15
N ASP A 335 10.36 7.61 11.66
CA ASP A 335 11.65 7.82 10.99
C ASP A 335 11.97 6.73 9.94
N LEU A 336 11.15 5.67 9.84
CA LEU A 336 11.29 4.65 8.80
C LEU A 336 11.45 5.27 7.41
N VAL A 337 10.70 6.34 7.11
CA VAL A 337 10.70 7.00 5.79
C VAL A 337 12.04 7.65 5.44
N GLU A 338 12.87 8.00 6.41
CA GLU A 338 14.14 8.68 6.18
C GLU A 338 15.15 7.83 5.38
N LYS A 339 15.02 6.50 5.46
CA LYS A 339 15.79 5.57 4.63
C LYS A 339 15.56 5.74 3.12
N TYR A 340 14.45 6.37 2.75
CA TYR A 340 14.01 6.50 1.36
C TYR A 340 14.11 7.93 0.84
N TYR A 341 14.63 8.86 1.64
CA TYR A 341 14.85 10.24 1.21
C TYR A 341 15.82 10.31 0.05
N VAL A 342 15.55 11.24 -0.85
CA VAL A 342 16.44 11.61 -1.95
C VAL A 342 16.57 13.14 -1.97
N VAL A 343 17.75 13.60 -2.39
CA VAL A 343 17.95 15.02 -2.66
C VAL A 343 17.32 15.33 -4.03
N ALA A 344 16.40 16.30 -4.06
CA ALA A 344 15.72 16.75 -5.27
C ALA A 344 16.60 17.72 -6.08
#